data_91c2fd9e5140e2395f5f75bb9c22ece1
#
_entry.id   91c2fd9e5140e2395f5f75bb9c22ece1
#
_cell.length_a   1.000
_cell.length_b   1.000
_cell.length_c   1.000
_cell.angle_alpha   90.00
_cell.angle_beta   90.00
_cell.angle_gamma   90.00
#
_symmetry.space_group_name_H-M   'P 1'
#
loop_
_entity.id
_entity.type
_entity.pdbx_description
1 polymer ?
#
loop_
_entity_poly.entity_id
_entity_poly.type
_entity_poly.pdbx_seq_one_letter_code
_entity_poly.pdbx_strand_id
1 'polypeptide(L)'
;MTKYYHRMVAVLLCAVLLLSACGQAPADTAAEENHAVTVEDLTGAEPTRETLTEDAAKRLDLQTAISSDVEVNGAKRTVIPYAAIIYDTEGATWIYLNPEPLTFVRHPVTVDDIKGDQAFLSEALPSGSAVVTVGVAELYGAESEFEEE
;
A
#
# COMPACT_ATOMS: atom_id res chain seq x y z
N MET A 1 -39.02 -63.18 -9.04
CA MET A 1 -37.75 -62.41 -8.92
C MET A 1 -37.85 -61.06 -9.59
N THR A 2 -38.68 -60.81 -10.59
CA THR A 2 -38.79 -59.53 -11.33
C THR A 2 -39.29 -58.33 -10.49
N LYS A 3 -40.21 -58.58 -9.52
CA LYS A 3 -40.75 -57.44 -8.69
C LYS A 3 -39.77 -56.77 -7.75
N TYR A 4 -38.78 -57.52 -7.32
CA TYR A 4 -37.72 -56.93 -6.47
C TYR A 4 -36.70 -56.07 -7.27
N TYR A 5 -36.45 -56.46 -8.52
CA TYR A 5 -35.56 -55.74 -9.41
C TYR A 5 -36.09 -54.34 -9.73
N HIS A 6 -37.39 -54.21 -10.01
CA HIS A 6 -38.04 -52.94 -10.29
C HIS A 6 -38.06 -52.02 -9.05
N ARG A 7 -38.19 -52.59 -7.85
CA ARG A 7 -38.12 -51.82 -6.60
C ARG A 7 -36.72 -51.37 -6.27
N MET A 8 -35.70 -52.18 -6.52
CA MET A 8 -34.28 -51.78 -6.34
C MET A 8 -33.85 -50.72 -7.35
N VAL A 9 -34.29 -50.86 -8.62
CA VAL A 9 -33.98 -49.85 -9.66
C VAL A 9 -34.68 -48.54 -9.36
N ALA A 10 -35.92 -48.54 -8.85
CA ALA A 10 -36.62 -47.32 -8.47
C ALA A 10 -35.96 -46.60 -7.27
N VAL A 11 -35.43 -47.34 -6.29
CA VAL A 11 -34.72 -46.77 -5.14
C VAL A 11 -33.35 -46.22 -5.57
N LEU A 12 -32.66 -46.89 -6.49
CA LEU A 12 -31.38 -46.39 -7.02
C LEU A 12 -31.58 -45.14 -7.88
N LEU A 13 -32.67 -45.04 -8.63
CA LEU A 13 -32.98 -43.86 -9.45
C LEU A 13 -33.33 -42.63 -8.61
N CYS A 14 -34.02 -42.83 -7.47
CA CYS A 14 -34.30 -41.72 -6.53
C CYS A 14 -33.06 -41.22 -5.78
N ALA A 15 -32.07 -42.09 -5.55
CA ALA A 15 -30.83 -41.68 -4.85
C ALA A 15 -29.92 -40.79 -5.71
N VAL A 16 -30.02 -40.88 -7.05
CA VAL A 16 -29.19 -40.08 -7.98
C VAL A 16 -29.76 -38.66 -8.16
N LEU A 17 -31.04 -38.44 -7.89
CA LEU A 17 -31.71 -37.14 -8.06
C LEU A 17 -31.55 -36.18 -6.87
N LEU A 18 -30.94 -36.61 -5.76
CA LEU A 18 -30.78 -35.78 -4.57
C LEU A 18 -29.39 -35.11 -4.47
N LEU A 19 -28.48 -35.33 -5.43
CA LEU A 19 -27.16 -34.71 -5.42
C LEU A 19 -27.03 -33.43 -6.32
N SER A 20 -28.13 -32.97 -6.92
CA SER A 20 -28.12 -31.80 -7.81
C SER A 20 -28.55 -30.50 -7.12
N ALA A 21 -28.61 -30.47 -5.80
CA ALA A 21 -28.86 -29.23 -5.03
C ALA A 21 -27.54 -28.67 -4.50
N CYS A 22 -26.49 -28.54 -5.35
CA CYS A 22 -25.43 -27.62 -5.09
C CYS A 22 -25.95 -26.24 -5.53
N GLY A 23 -26.42 -25.49 -4.55
CA GLY A 23 -27.02 -24.17 -4.76
C GLY A 23 -26.08 -23.26 -5.57
N GLN A 24 -26.64 -22.71 -6.63
CA GLN A 24 -26.12 -21.49 -7.20
C GLN A 24 -26.11 -20.45 -6.08
N ALA A 25 -24.89 -20.09 -5.66
CA ALA A 25 -24.69 -18.82 -4.97
C ALA A 25 -25.24 -17.72 -5.89
N PRO A 26 -25.98 -16.75 -5.37
CA PRO A 26 -26.34 -15.60 -6.18
C PRO A 26 -25.04 -14.96 -6.65
N ALA A 27 -24.85 -14.92 -7.97
CA ALA A 27 -23.86 -14.11 -8.60
C ALA A 27 -24.20 -12.65 -8.34
N ASP A 28 -23.17 -11.87 -8.12
CA ASP A 28 -23.12 -10.42 -8.22
C ASP A 28 -23.91 -9.59 -7.19
N THR A 29 -23.34 -9.56 -5.99
CA THR A 29 -22.99 -8.22 -5.55
C THR A 29 -21.50 -8.09 -5.88
N ALA A 30 -21.15 -7.24 -6.84
CA ALA A 30 -19.80 -6.71 -6.93
C ALA A 30 -19.50 -6.17 -5.53
N ALA A 31 -18.78 -6.93 -4.73
CA ALA A 31 -18.04 -6.37 -3.64
C ALA A 31 -17.15 -5.34 -4.35
N GLU A 32 -17.41 -4.06 -4.16
CA GLU A 32 -16.38 -3.06 -4.33
C GLU A 32 -15.21 -3.63 -3.53
N GLU A 33 -14.19 -4.11 -4.24
CA GLU A 33 -12.96 -4.53 -3.61
C GLU A 33 -12.45 -3.28 -2.92
N ASN A 34 -12.66 -3.24 -1.61
CA ASN A 34 -12.21 -2.15 -0.78
C ASN A 34 -10.69 -2.36 -0.63
N HIS A 35 -9.96 -2.00 -1.70
CA HIS A 35 -8.52 -2.04 -1.70
C HIS A 35 -8.05 -1.20 -0.52
N ALA A 36 -7.29 -1.83 0.38
CA ALA A 36 -6.73 -1.15 1.55
C ALA A 36 -5.81 0.01 1.14
N VAL A 37 -5.24 -0.10 -0.07
CA VAL A 37 -4.36 0.86 -0.71
C VAL A 37 -4.81 1.05 -2.15
N THR A 38 -4.79 2.27 -2.64
CA THR A 38 -4.91 2.60 -4.06
C THR A 38 -3.63 3.31 -4.47
N VAL A 39 -2.97 2.80 -5.50
CA VAL A 39 -1.74 3.38 -6.05
C VAL A 39 -2.05 4.05 -7.38
N GLU A 40 -1.64 5.29 -7.54
CA GLU A 40 -1.77 6.06 -8.79
C GLU A 40 -0.38 6.50 -9.24
N ASP A 41 0.00 6.09 -10.44
CA ASP A 41 1.18 6.65 -11.13
C ASP A 41 0.81 8.02 -11.72
N LEU A 42 1.42 9.07 -11.22
CA LEU A 42 1.04 10.43 -11.58
C LEU A 42 1.53 10.88 -12.95
N THR A 43 2.51 10.20 -13.61
CA THR A 43 2.97 10.62 -14.96
C THR A 43 3.85 9.61 -15.71
N GLY A 44 3.91 8.34 -15.34
CA GLY A 44 4.77 7.36 -16.05
C GLY A 44 6.28 7.59 -15.86
N ALA A 45 6.66 8.43 -14.92
CA ALA A 45 8.00 8.66 -14.41
C ALA A 45 7.88 9.34 -13.05
N GLU A 46 7.54 8.56 -12.03
CA GLU A 46 7.54 8.96 -10.61
C GLU A 46 7.34 10.48 -10.29
N PRO A 47 6.49 10.81 -9.34
CA PRO A 47 6.23 10.13 -8.06
C PRO A 47 4.90 9.38 -8.02
N THR A 48 4.92 8.18 -7.46
CA THR A 48 3.74 7.38 -7.15
C THR A 48 2.95 8.03 -6.00
N ARG A 49 1.62 8.01 -6.15
CA ARG A 49 0.69 8.46 -5.11
C ARG A 49 -0.06 7.27 -4.56
N GLU A 50 -0.02 7.10 -3.26
CA GLU A 50 -0.78 6.07 -2.55
C GLU A 50 -1.87 6.71 -1.70
N THR A 51 -3.08 6.17 -1.77
CA THR A 51 -4.19 6.55 -0.90
C THR A 51 -4.61 5.33 -0.09
N LEU A 52 -4.54 5.44 1.23
CA LEU A 52 -4.88 4.36 2.16
C LEU A 52 -6.28 4.56 2.74
N THR A 53 -6.91 3.45 3.12
CA THR A 53 -8.07 3.51 4.02
C THR A 53 -7.60 3.85 5.45
N GLU A 54 -8.50 4.40 6.29
CA GLU A 54 -8.20 4.67 7.69
C GLU A 54 -7.74 3.42 8.45
N ASP A 55 -8.36 2.27 8.14
CA ASP A 55 -8.01 1.00 8.78
C ASP A 55 -6.62 0.50 8.36
N ALA A 56 -6.22 0.73 7.11
CA ALA A 56 -4.89 0.39 6.63
C ALA A 56 -3.84 1.29 7.31
N ALA A 57 -4.01 2.60 7.27
CA ALA A 57 -3.09 3.54 7.89
C ALA A 57 -2.92 3.28 9.41
N LYS A 58 -4.02 2.93 10.09
CA LYS A 58 -3.98 2.57 11.51
C LYS A 58 -3.25 1.26 11.77
N ARG A 59 -3.43 0.25 10.92
CA ARG A 59 -2.71 -1.03 11.06
C ARG A 59 -1.21 -0.90 10.84
N LEU A 60 -0.80 0.00 9.94
CA LEU A 60 0.59 0.30 9.66
C LEU A 60 1.22 1.23 10.71
N ASP A 61 0.44 1.77 11.64
CA ASP A 61 0.88 2.76 12.65
C ASP A 61 1.67 3.92 12.04
N LEU A 62 1.20 4.43 10.89
CA LEU A 62 1.90 5.47 10.14
C LEU A 62 2.08 6.73 11.00
N GLN A 63 3.32 7.20 11.11
CA GLN A 63 3.64 8.42 11.82
C GLN A 63 4.41 9.37 10.89
N THR A 64 4.20 10.66 11.10
CA THR A 64 4.86 11.70 10.32
C THR A 64 5.61 12.68 11.22
N ALA A 65 6.64 13.31 10.67
CA ALA A 65 7.30 14.45 11.27
C ALA A 65 7.30 15.63 10.28
N ILE A 66 7.35 16.84 10.81
CA ILE A 66 7.42 18.04 9.98
C ILE A 66 8.89 18.31 9.63
N SER A 67 9.18 18.52 8.34
CA SER A 67 10.49 18.96 7.88
C SER A 67 10.82 20.34 8.42
N SER A 68 12.09 20.59 8.70
CA SER A 68 12.57 21.88 9.17
C SER A 68 13.69 22.40 8.27
N ASP A 69 13.85 23.70 8.23
CA ASP A 69 14.95 24.33 7.52
C ASP A 69 15.99 24.84 8.50
N VAL A 70 17.26 24.59 8.17
CA VAL A 70 18.41 25.10 8.93
C VAL A 70 19.39 25.79 7.98
N GLU A 71 20.18 26.70 8.53
CA GLU A 71 21.27 27.35 7.79
C GLU A 71 22.59 26.63 8.12
N VAL A 72 23.22 26.06 7.11
CA VAL A 72 24.52 25.38 7.22
C VAL A 72 25.51 26.06 6.26
N ASN A 73 26.55 26.67 6.80
CA ASN A 73 27.58 27.38 6.01
C ASN A 73 27.02 28.46 5.05
N GLY A 74 25.97 29.17 5.47
CA GLY A 74 25.29 30.18 4.66
C GLY A 74 24.35 29.65 3.58
N ALA A 75 24.11 28.34 3.54
CA ALA A 75 23.13 27.71 2.66
C ALA A 75 21.96 27.14 3.46
N LYS A 76 20.74 27.36 2.98
CA LYS A 76 19.53 26.79 3.55
C LYS A 76 19.48 25.30 3.21
N ARG A 77 19.27 24.46 4.21
CA ARG A 77 19.15 23.01 4.08
C ARG A 77 17.85 22.55 4.73
N THR A 78 17.17 21.64 4.08
CA THR A 78 16.05 20.95 4.70
C THR A 78 16.57 19.80 5.55
N VAL A 79 16.03 19.66 6.75
CA VAL A 79 16.36 18.59 7.69
C VAL A 79 15.09 17.79 7.98
N ILE A 80 15.26 16.47 7.92
CA ILE A 80 14.20 15.48 8.23
C ILE A 80 14.77 14.41 9.16
N PRO A 81 13.93 13.65 9.88
CA PRO A 81 14.40 12.47 10.58
C PRO A 81 14.99 11.45 9.61
N TYR A 82 16.13 10.84 9.95
CA TYR A 82 16.76 9.81 9.12
C TYR A 82 15.84 8.59 8.90
N ALA A 83 14.97 8.30 9.85
CA ALA A 83 13.97 7.24 9.75
C ALA A 83 12.96 7.42 8.58
N ALA A 84 12.89 8.63 8.00
CA ALA A 84 12.05 8.88 6.82
C ALA A 84 12.71 8.45 5.50
N ILE A 85 14.02 8.16 5.49
CA ILE A 85 14.76 7.83 4.27
C ILE A 85 14.56 6.35 3.93
N ILE A 86 14.20 6.08 2.69
CA ILE A 86 14.21 4.75 2.10
C ILE A 86 15.26 4.69 0.98
N TYR A 87 15.84 3.53 0.81
CA TYR A 87 16.78 3.23 -0.27
C TYR A 87 16.14 2.18 -1.17
N ASP A 88 16.10 2.46 -2.46
CA ASP A 88 15.67 1.46 -3.43
C ASP A 88 16.78 0.45 -3.73
N THR A 89 16.50 -0.51 -4.61
CA THR A 89 17.44 -1.56 -4.99
C THR A 89 18.65 -1.03 -5.79
N GLU A 90 18.56 0.16 -6.33
CA GLU A 90 19.63 0.84 -7.08
C GLU A 90 20.45 1.78 -6.19
N GLY A 91 20.00 1.99 -4.95
CA GLY A 91 20.63 2.86 -3.96
C GLY A 91 20.21 4.33 -4.06
N ALA A 92 19.18 4.64 -4.84
CA ALA A 92 18.58 5.97 -4.81
C ALA A 92 17.81 6.18 -3.50
N THR A 93 17.70 7.43 -3.07
CA THR A 93 17.08 7.80 -1.80
C THR A 93 15.75 8.50 -2.01
N TRP A 94 14.75 8.06 -1.25
CA TRP A 94 13.37 8.51 -1.34
C TRP A 94 12.80 8.81 0.04
N ILE A 95 11.72 9.58 0.05
CA ILE A 95 10.86 9.80 1.21
C ILE A 95 9.40 9.70 0.78
N TYR A 96 8.49 9.49 1.74
CA TYR A 96 7.07 9.68 1.52
C TYR A 96 6.62 11.00 2.15
N LEU A 97 6.10 11.89 1.32
CA LEU A 97 5.40 13.10 1.75
C LEU A 97 3.95 12.75 2.07
N ASN A 98 3.38 13.41 3.08
CA ASN A 98 1.95 13.29 3.40
C ASN A 98 1.28 14.66 3.18
N PRO A 99 0.92 15.00 1.92
CA PRO A 99 0.34 16.29 1.58
C PRO A 99 -1.10 16.45 2.07
N GLU A 100 -1.84 15.36 2.19
CA GLU A 100 -3.23 15.29 2.60
C GLU A 100 -3.46 14.08 3.51
N PRO A 101 -4.50 14.06 4.35
CA PRO A 101 -4.80 12.90 5.17
C PRO A 101 -4.90 11.62 4.34
N LEU A 102 -4.28 10.54 4.81
CA LEU A 102 -4.28 9.21 4.17
C LEU A 102 -3.66 9.16 2.76
N THR A 103 -3.05 10.24 2.30
CA THR A 103 -2.41 10.33 0.97
C THR A 103 -0.90 10.48 1.14
N PHE A 104 -0.16 9.61 0.50
CA PHE A 104 1.30 9.55 0.57
C PHE A 104 1.87 9.63 -0.85
N VAL A 105 2.91 10.42 -1.01
CA VAL A 105 3.55 10.63 -2.32
C VAL A 105 5.03 10.36 -2.19
N ARG A 106 5.54 9.36 -2.93
CA ARG A 106 6.97 9.09 -3.00
C ARG A 106 7.70 10.26 -3.66
N HIS A 107 8.76 10.73 -3.05
CA HIS A 107 9.52 11.89 -3.51
C HIS A 107 11.02 11.58 -3.47
N PRO A 108 11.74 11.76 -4.59
CA PRO A 108 13.18 11.56 -4.62
C PRO A 108 13.88 12.64 -3.80
N VAL A 109 14.93 12.28 -3.09
CA VAL A 109 15.74 13.21 -2.33
C VAL A 109 17.22 12.87 -2.47
N THR A 110 18.06 13.91 -2.34
CA THR A 110 19.52 13.72 -2.24
C THR A 110 19.94 14.05 -0.81
N VAL A 111 20.52 13.07 -0.13
CA VAL A 111 21.04 13.23 1.24
C VAL A 111 22.47 13.74 1.17
N ASP A 112 22.72 14.93 1.69
CA ASP A 112 24.03 15.57 1.75
C ASP A 112 24.86 15.07 2.94
N ASP A 113 24.21 14.94 4.10
CA ASP A 113 24.87 14.59 5.36
C ASP A 113 23.88 13.94 6.33
N ILE A 114 24.39 13.09 7.21
CA ILE A 114 23.60 12.46 8.28
C ILE A 114 24.30 12.75 9.61
N LYS A 115 23.55 13.32 10.56
CA LYS A 115 24.06 13.62 11.90
C LYS A 115 23.11 13.08 12.95
N GLY A 116 23.51 12.00 13.60
CA GLY A 116 22.67 11.30 14.55
C GLY A 116 21.43 10.72 13.87
N ASP A 117 20.27 11.20 14.27
CA ASP A 117 18.95 10.81 13.76
C ASP A 117 18.39 11.77 12.69
N GLN A 118 19.19 12.69 12.19
CA GLN A 118 18.80 13.70 11.22
C GLN A 118 19.53 13.55 9.89
N ALA A 119 18.78 13.64 8.79
CA ALA A 119 19.28 13.72 7.43
C ALA A 119 19.14 15.15 6.90
N PHE A 120 20.22 15.66 6.31
CA PHE A 120 20.31 16.97 5.68
C PHE A 120 20.19 16.78 4.17
N LEU A 121 19.17 17.39 3.58
CA LEU A 121 18.90 17.26 2.16
C LEU A 121 19.60 18.35 1.36
N SER A 122 20.08 17.99 0.16
CA SER A 122 20.65 18.96 -0.80
C SER A 122 19.58 19.89 -1.35
N GLU A 123 18.36 19.39 -1.49
CA GLU A 123 17.23 20.08 -2.10
C GLU A 123 16.26 20.55 -1.02
N ALA A 124 15.60 21.66 -1.27
CA ALA A 124 14.59 22.17 -0.37
C ALA A 124 13.26 21.48 -0.63
N LEU A 125 12.66 20.90 0.41
CA LEU A 125 11.26 20.54 0.39
C LEU A 125 10.39 21.79 0.60
N PRO A 126 9.11 21.76 0.18
CA PRO A 126 8.15 22.78 0.59
C PRO A 126 8.19 22.94 2.12
N SER A 127 8.27 24.18 2.61
CA SER A 127 8.40 24.42 4.04
C SER A 127 7.24 23.84 4.83
N GLY A 128 7.54 23.09 5.88
CA GLY A 128 6.53 22.44 6.70
C GLY A 128 5.94 21.16 6.10
N SER A 129 6.64 20.53 5.13
CA SER A 129 6.22 19.23 4.60
C SER A 129 6.20 18.18 5.70
N ALA A 130 5.08 17.46 5.80
CA ALA A 130 4.99 16.26 6.62
C ALA A 130 5.66 15.09 5.88
N VAL A 131 6.63 14.44 6.52
CA VAL A 131 7.33 13.25 6.01
C VAL A 131 7.00 12.05 6.88
N VAL A 132 6.77 10.89 6.27
CA VAL A 132 6.51 9.64 7.00
C VAL A 132 7.80 9.17 7.67
N THR A 133 7.70 8.76 8.94
CA THR A 133 8.85 8.29 9.75
C THR A 133 8.66 6.90 10.32
N VAL A 134 7.42 6.42 10.38
CA VAL A 134 7.05 5.04 10.75
C VAL A 134 6.12 4.51 9.67
N GLY A 135 6.32 3.26 9.26
CA GLY A 135 5.57 2.63 8.17
C GLY A 135 6.10 2.92 6.77
N VAL A 136 7.31 3.49 6.66
CA VAL A 136 7.93 3.86 5.37
C VAL A 136 8.18 2.63 4.49
N ALA A 137 8.69 1.54 5.08
CA ALA A 137 8.96 0.29 4.37
C ALA A 137 7.68 -0.41 3.93
N GLU A 138 6.63 -0.30 4.72
CA GLU A 138 5.30 -0.86 4.43
C GLU A 138 4.64 -0.15 3.25
N LEU A 139 4.75 1.18 3.16
CA LEU A 139 4.31 1.95 1.99
C LEU A 139 5.08 1.51 0.74
N TYR A 140 6.40 1.43 0.83
CA TYR A 140 7.23 0.99 -0.30
C TYR A 140 6.92 -0.44 -0.74
N GLY A 141 6.60 -1.33 0.21
CA GLY A 141 6.16 -2.69 -0.09
C GLY A 141 4.81 -2.72 -0.80
N ALA A 142 3.85 -1.92 -0.35
CA ALA A 142 2.54 -1.83 -0.99
C ALA A 142 2.65 -1.31 -2.43
N GLU A 143 3.47 -0.27 -2.65
CA GLU A 143 3.72 0.25 -4.00
C GLU A 143 4.31 -0.80 -4.93
N SER A 144 5.32 -1.55 -4.49
CA SER A 144 6.01 -2.56 -5.31
C SER A 144 5.10 -3.74 -5.69
N GLU A 145 4.11 -4.09 -4.87
CA GLU A 145 3.14 -5.15 -5.21
C GLU A 145 2.25 -4.76 -6.40
N PHE A 146 1.94 -3.47 -6.57
CA PHE A 146 1.13 -2.97 -7.69
C PHE A 146 1.92 -2.82 -8.99
N GLU A 147 3.24 -2.68 -8.93
CA GLU A 147 4.09 -2.61 -10.14
C GLU A 147 4.29 -3.97 -10.82
N GLU A 148 4.02 -5.10 -10.13
CA GLU A 148 4.22 -6.46 -10.63
C GLU A 148 2.96 -7.06 -11.30
N GLU A 149 1.79 -6.42 -11.24
CA GLU A 149 0.54 -6.86 -11.86
C GLU A 149 0.33 -6.23 -13.26
#